data_ea18d708d4921d5f999a8affa0be1f8e
#
_entry.id   ea18d708d4921d5f999a8affa0be1f8e
#
_cell.length_a   1.000
_cell.length_b   1.000
_cell.length_c   1.000
_cell.angle_alpha   90.00
_cell.angle_beta   90.00
_cell.angle_gamma   90.00
#
_symmetry.space_group_name_H-M   'P 1'
#
loop_
_entity.id
_entity.type
_entity.pdbx_description
1 polymer ?
#
loop_
_entity_poly.entity_id
_entity_poly.type
_entity_poly.pdbx_seq_one_letter_code
_entity_poly.pdbx_strand_id
1 'polypeptide(L)'
;MADVAWLKPDHHIVMMGDSDDVDVRDRISVAAYLFLNPVLRFGGFDRLDYESIWDLGMKAGEEYAGMERRKPDFTSLFLEHSGNTYFRSDWSERANFLHLHSGTMGAGHGHSDKLHIDLVVNGEDVLMDGGRYTYVSGSKRFSYKDPSGHNTITVDDLPFTVCKDSWECSKLSQPVKENFRCMELAEFAQAGQLGYMDLPGGVYVNRKVVYIKPDLYVLADEMYTGDRHTYQQYFHFNNHGTVTQNAPGEKKFPCVAYRGKMAEADFYFVSAQVKAELKRGHIARHYNVEEENTVCKVTKPGDGFTSLITVIDAHPGRPLSIEKLPVRSALKQTDYPETMAEALKITTGEKEYVVILCHQEVNSPTDLVEADGCMGYGNVIVFDKAEDVLVGDVLNW
;
A
#
# COMPACT_ATOMS: atom_id res chain seq x y z
N MET A 1 -8.18 -13.10 -14.20
CA MET A 1 -8.59 -12.04 -13.22
C MET A 1 -7.37 -11.28 -12.68
N ALA A 2 -6.26 -11.95 -12.39
CA ALA A 2 -5.03 -11.28 -11.99
C ALA A 2 -4.60 -10.18 -12.97
N ASP A 3 -4.59 -10.49 -14.27
CA ASP A 3 -4.17 -9.56 -15.33
C ASP A 3 -4.99 -8.23 -15.38
N VAL A 4 -6.23 -8.26 -14.91
CA VAL A 4 -7.06 -7.05 -14.83
C VAL A 4 -6.88 -6.34 -13.49
N ALA A 5 -6.68 -7.10 -12.39
CA ALA A 5 -6.55 -6.55 -11.05
C ALA A 5 -5.30 -5.66 -10.89
N TRP A 6 -4.18 -6.04 -11.49
CA TRP A 6 -2.92 -5.28 -11.39
C TRP A 6 -2.77 -4.10 -12.38
N LEU A 7 -3.75 -3.92 -13.28
CA LEU A 7 -3.80 -2.70 -14.10
C LEU A 7 -4.07 -1.50 -13.23
N LYS A 8 -3.19 -0.52 -13.29
CA LYS A 8 -3.46 0.82 -12.79
C LYS A 8 -4.55 1.50 -13.61
N PRO A 9 -5.18 2.59 -13.12
CA PRO A 9 -6.20 3.32 -13.89
C PRO A 9 -5.73 3.83 -15.26
N ASP A 10 -4.44 4.08 -15.42
CA ASP A 10 -3.79 4.49 -16.68
C ASP A 10 -3.44 3.31 -17.62
N HIS A 11 -3.84 2.09 -17.23
CA HIS A 11 -3.60 0.82 -17.93
C HIS A 11 -2.15 0.31 -17.90
N HIS A 12 -1.24 0.98 -17.21
CA HIS A 12 0.07 0.45 -16.92
C HIS A 12 -0.01 -0.60 -15.80
N ILE A 13 0.96 -1.49 -15.73
CA ILE A 13 1.06 -2.40 -14.59
C ILE A 13 1.79 -1.73 -13.42
N VAL A 14 1.53 -2.24 -12.20
CA VAL A 14 2.40 -1.93 -11.06
C VAL A 14 3.80 -2.50 -11.32
N MET A 15 4.83 -1.73 -11.00
CA MET A 15 6.21 -2.21 -11.13
C MET A 15 6.55 -3.10 -9.92
N MET A 16 6.82 -4.39 -10.18
CA MET A 16 7.27 -5.35 -9.17
C MET A 16 8.56 -6.00 -9.64
N GLY A 17 9.57 -6.06 -8.78
CA GLY A 17 10.86 -6.61 -9.13
C GLY A 17 11.44 -5.94 -10.37
N ASP A 18 11.92 -6.72 -11.33
CA ASP A 18 12.55 -6.24 -12.56
C ASP A 18 11.54 -5.87 -13.68
N SER A 19 10.34 -5.39 -13.35
CA SER A 19 9.40 -4.91 -14.37
C SER A 19 9.66 -3.46 -14.77
N ASP A 20 9.22 -3.11 -15.98
CA ASP A 20 9.18 -1.74 -16.48
C ASP A 20 7.75 -1.18 -16.32
N ASP A 21 7.61 0.14 -16.33
CA ASP A 21 6.32 0.82 -16.37
C ASP A 21 5.77 0.79 -17.81
N VAL A 22 4.89 -0.18 -18.07
CA VAL A 22 4.40 -0.46 -19.43
C VAL A 22 2.87 -0.62 -19.45
N ASP A 23 2.28 -0.13 -20.53
CA ASP A 23 0.89 -0.44 -20.91
C ASP A 23 0.85 -1.90 -21.43
N VAL A 24 0.03 -2.73 -20.82
CA VAL A 24 -0.06 -4.17 -21.16
C VAL A 24 -1.38 -4.52 -21.83
N ARG A 25 -2.13 -3.55 -22.33
CA ARG A 25 -3.41 -3.81 -23.01
C ARG A 25 -3.28 -4.65 -24.26
N ASP A 26 -2.11 -4.64 -24.91
CA ASP A 26 -1.75 -5.56 -25.99
C ASP A 26 -1.91 -7.02 -25.56
N ARG A 27 -1.22 -7.43 -24.49
CA ARG A 27 -1.25 -8.78 -23.93
C ARG A 27 -2.63 -9.17 -23.42
N ILE A 28 -3.31 -8.24 -22.73
CA ILE A 28 -4.67 -8.46 -22.24
C ILE A 28 -5.64 -8.64 -23.41
N SER A 29 -5.48 -7.90 -24.50
CA SER A 29 -6.29 -8.04 -25.70
C SER A 29 -6.12 -9.41 -26.36
N VAL A 30 -4.89 -9.87 -26.49
CA VAL A 30 -4.58 -11.23 -26.99
C VAL A 30 -5.20 -12.29 -26.07
N ALA A 31 -5.01 -12.17 -24.76
CA ALA A 31 -5.60 -13.09 -23.79
C ALA A 31 -7.13 -13.06 -23.82
N ALA A 32 -7.75 -11.90 -23.96
CA ALA A 32 -9.20 -11.77 -24.08
C ALA A 32 -9.75 -12.55 -25.26
N TYR A 33 -9.07 -12.45 -26.41
CA TYR A 33 -9.45 -13.17 -27.62
C TYR A 33 -9.25 -14.69 -27.49
N LEU A 34 -8.07 -15.11 -27.03
CA LEU A 34 -7.74 -16.53 -26.90
C LEU A 34 -8.62 -17.27 -25.90
N PHE A 35 -8.99 -16.62 -24.81
CA PHE A 35 -9.83 -17.20 -23.75
C PHE A 35 -11.31 -16.84 -23.86
N LEU A 36 -11.71 -16.09 -24.90
CA LEU A 36 -13.07 -15.59 -25.10
C LEU A 36 -13.65 -14.93 -23.83
N ASN A 37 -12.83 -14.14 -23.15
CA ASN A 37 -13.13 -13.62 -21.83
C ASN A 37 -13.56 -12.12 -21.91
N PRO A 38 -14.84 -11.80 -21.62
CA PRO A 38 -15.35 -10.42 -21.72
C PRO A 38 -14.78 -9.49 -20.64
N VAL A 39 -14.30 -10.02 -19.50
CA VAL A 39 -13.66 -9.21 -18.45
C VAL A 39 -12.24 -8.81 -18.87
N LEU A 40 -11.45 -9.73 -19.47
CA LEU A 40 -10.17 -9.37 -20.09
C LEU A 40 -10.40 -8.38 -21.24
N ARG A 41 -11.47 -8.57 -22.02
CA ARG A 41 -11.84 -7.65 -23.10
C ARG A 41 -12.13 -6.23 -22.60
N PHE A 42 -12.63 -6.08 -21.37
CA PHE A 42 -12.82 -4.78 -20.73
C PHE A 42 -11.48 -4.06 -20.48
N GLY A 43 -10.45 -4.77 -20.02
CA GLY A 43 -9.13 -4.21 -19.74
C GLY A 43 -8.23 -4.06 -20.98
N GLY A 44 -8.62 -4.62 -22.17
CA GLY A 44 -7.85 -4.55 -23.40
C GLY A 44 -8.14 -3.32 -24.25
N PHE A 45 -7.41 -3.18 -25.39
CA PHE A 45 -7.65 -2.16 -26.39
C PHE A 45 -9.03 -2.29 -27.04
N ASP A 46 -9.52 -1.24 -27.69
CA ASP A 46 -10.76 -1.29 -28.47
C ASP A 46 -10.63 -2.19 -29.71
N ARG A 47 -9.43 -2.28 -30.26
CA ARG A 47 -9.07 -3.13 -31.39
C ARG A 47 -7.72 -3.77 -31.11
N LEU A 48 -7.48 -4.95 -31.67
CA LEU A 48 -6.14 -5.54 -31.65
C LEU A 48 -5.16 -4.58 -32.36
N ASP A 49 -3.97 -4.44 -31.77
CA ASP A 49 -2.86 -3.72 -32.38
C ASP A 49 -2.28 -4.50 -33.58
N TYR A 50 -1.35 -3.88 -34.27
CA TYR A 50 -0.76 -4.47 -35.48
C TYR A 50 -0.01 -5.79 -35.20
N GLU A 51 0.73 -5.85 -34.10
CA GLU A 51 1.52 -7.03 -33.72
C GLU A 51 0.59 -8.20 -33.36
N SER A 52 -0.45 -7.94 -32.58
CA SER A 52 -1.48 -8.93 -32.24
C SER A 52 -2.23 -9.46 -33.47
N ILE A 53 -2.54 -8.58 -34.47
CA ILE A 53 -3.16 -9.02 -35.74
C ILE A 53 -2.17 -9.85 -36.54
N TRP A 54 -0.89 -9.51 -36.53
CA TRP A 54 0.14 -10.30 -37.23
C TRP A 54 0.23 -11.71 -36.68
N ASP A 55 0.18 -11.89 -35.37
CA ASP A 55 0.27 -13.18 -34.70
C ASP A 55 -1.02 -14.01 -34.82
N LEU A 56 -2.18 -13.37 -34.71
CA LEU A 56 -3.49 -14.03 -34.61
C LEU A 56 -4.24 -14.08 -35.94
N GLY A 57 -3.85 -13.26 -36.92
CA GLY A 57 -4.48 -13.12 -38.23
C GLY A 57 -5.60 -12.08 -38.29
N MET A 58 -5.91 -11.64 -39.52
CA MET A 58 -6.90 -10.58 -39.78
C MET A 58 -8.30 -10.89 -39.23
N LYS A 59 -8.71 -12.16 -39.30
CA LYS A 59 -10.02 -12.59 -38.80
C LYS A 59 -10.17 -12.37 -37.31
N ALA A 60 -9.08 -12.57 -36.53
CA ALA A 60 -9.06 -12.31 -35.10
C ALA A 60 -9.36 -10.84 -34.76
N GLY A 61 -8.87 -9.90 -35.60
CA GLY A 61 -9.15 -8.47 -35.42
C GLY A 61 -10.64 -8.14 -35.53
N GLU A 62 -11.35 -8.75 -36.48
CA GLU A 62 -12.80 -8.57 -36.67
C GLU A 62 -13.59 -9.21 -35.52
N GLU A 63 -13.24 -10.44 -35.15
CA GLU A 63 -13.89 -11.19 -34.08
C GLU A 63 -13.69 -10.51 -32.72
N TYR A 64 -12.47 -10.07 -32.43
CA TYR A 64 -12.14 -9.35 -31.20
C TYR A 64 -12.93 -8.02 -31.08
N ALA A 65 -13.05 -7.26 -32.15
CA ALA A 65 -13.81 -6.01 -32.15
C ALA A 65 -15.29 -6.21 -31.82
N GLY A 66 -15.85 -7.37 -32.18
CA GLY A 66 -17.22 -7.79 -31.88
C GLY A 66 -17.44 -8.42 -30.51
N MET A 67 -16.39 -8.66 -29.73
CA MET A 67 -16.52 -9.29 -28.42
C MET A 67 -17.21 -8.38 -27.41
N GLU A 68 -18.03 -8.98 -26.53
CA GLU A 68 -18.59 -8.31 -25.35
C GLU A 68 -17.50 -7.77 -24.45
N ARG A 69 -17.71 -6.56 -23.90
CA ARG A 69 -16.89 -5.96 -22.84
C ARG A 69 -17.68 -5.95 -21.54
N ARG A 70 -17.19 -6.66 -20.53
CA ARG A 70 -17.84 -6.72 -19.23
C ARG A 70 -16.92 -6.20 -18.15
N LYS A 71 -17.36 -5.13 -17.48
CA LYS A 71 -16.70 -4.59 -16.29
C LYS A 71 -16.53 -5.70 -15.24
N PRO A 72 -15.39 -5.79 -14.53
CA PRO A 72 -15.24 -6.68 -13.39
C PRO A 72 -16.32 -6.46 -12.33
N ASP A 73 -16.75 -7.51 -11.67
CA ASP A 73 -17.73 -7.50 -10.58
C ASP A 73 -17.12 -7.25 -9.19
N PHE A 74 -15.83 -6.93 -9.16
CA PHE A 74 -15.06 -6.52 -7.98
C PHE A 74 -14.40 -5.16 -8.22
N THR A 75 -14.03 -4.47 -7.16
CA THR A 75 -13.14 -3.31 -7.19
C THR A 75 -11.79 -3.66 -6.58
N SER A 76 -11.80 -4.28 -5.41
CA SER A 76 -10.57 -4.71 -4.72
C SER A 76 -10.44 -6.22 -4.76
N LEU A 77 -9.20 -6.70 -4.80
CA LEU A 77 -8.91 -8.13 -4.96
C LEU A 77 -7.63 -8.51 -4.22
N PHE A 78 -7.65 -9.64 -3.53
CA PHE A 78 -6.47 -10.29 -2.98
C PHE A 78 -6.12 -11.54 -3.77
N LEU A 79 -4.89 -11.61 -4.24
CA LEU A 79 -4.31 -12.76 -4.92
C LEU A 79 -3.44 -13.55 -3.93
N GLU A 80 -4.07 -14.38 -3.12
CA GLU A 80 -3.47 -15.11 -2.00
C GLU A 80 -2.14 -15.78 -2.35
N HIS A 81 -2.06 -16.50 -3.47
CA HIS A 81 -0.84 -17.25 -3.84
C HIS A 81 0.34 -16.38 -4.29
N SER A 82 0.08 -15.14 -4.69
CA SER A 82 1.11 -14.18 -5.07
C SER A 82 1.38 -13.13 -4.00
N GLY A 83 0.54 -13.07 -2.96
CA GLY A 83 0.62 -12.09 -1.89
C GLY A 83 0.38 -10.65 -2.36
N ASN A 84 -0.43 -10.46 -3.41
CA ASN A 84 -0.75 -9.13 -3.93
C ASN A 84 -2.18 -8.75 -3.58
N THR A 85 -2.34 -7.59 -2.97
CA THR A 85 -3.65 -6.98 -2.70
C THR A 85 -3.78 -5.70 -3.48
N TYR A 86 -4.93 -5.53 -4.12
CA TYR A 86 -5.29 -4.34 -4.89
C TYR A 86 -6.55 -3.73 -4.31
N PHE A 87 -6.49 -2.48 -3.89
CA PHE A 87 -7.64 -1.67 -3.51
C PHE A 87 -7.95 -0.70 -4.64
N ARG A 88 -9.23 -0.49 -4.93
CA ARG A 88 -9.65 0.36 -6.02
C ARG A 88 -10.99 1.02 -5.70
N SER A 89 -11.11 2.34 -5.95
CA SER A 89 -12.37 3.05 -5.75
C SER A 89 -13.43 2.65 -6.79
N ASP A 90 -12.99 2.51 -8.03
CA ASP A 90 -13.85 2.14 -9.18
C ASP A 90 -12.98 1.73 -10.39
N TRP A 91 -13.60 1.49 -11.55
CA TRP A 91 -12.92 1.11 -12.80
C TRP A 91 -12.84 2.27 -13.82
N SER A 92 -12.85 3.51 -13.38
CA SER A 92 -12.60 4.65 -14.26
C SER A 92 -11.10 4.94 -14.39
N GLU A 93 -10.73 5.73 -15.41
CA GLU A 93 -9.36 6.23 -15.58
C GLU A 93 -8.93 7.22 -14.48
N ARG A 94 -9.87 7.64 -13.63
CA ARG A 94 -9.64 8.53 -12.49
C ARG A 94 -9.78 7.84 -11.15
N ALA A 95 -9.78 6.52 -11.13
CA ALA A 95 -9.89 5.77 -9.89
C ALA A 95 -8.69 6.04 -8.95
N ASN A 96 -8.94 5.95 -7.65
CA ASN A 96 -7.89 5.75 -6.67
C ASN A 96 -7.55 4.26 -6.63
N PHE A 97 -6.27 3.96 -6.52
CA PHE A 97 -5.77 2.59 -6.52
C PHE A 97 -4.58 2.48 -5.57
N LEU A 98 -4.58 1.46 -4.73
CA LEU A 98 -3.43 1.10 -3.91
C LEU A 98 -3.12 -0.38 -4.10
N HIS A 99 -1.86 -0.69 -4.33
CA HIS A 99 -1.32 -2.04 -4.36
C HIS A 99 -0.50 -2.29 -3.09
N LEU A 100 -0.66 -3.44 -2.47
CA LEU A 100 0.19 -3.96 -1.40
C LEU A 100 0.82 -5.27 -1.87
N HIS A 101 2.17 -5.33 -1.89
CA HIS A 101 2.93 -6.54 -2.19
C HIS A 101 3.47 -7.18 -0.92
N SER A 102 3.12 -8.45 -0.68
CA SER A 102 3.58 -9.22 0.49
C SER A 102 4.09 -10.62 0.12
N GLY A 103 4.09 -10.94 -1.15
CA GLY A 103 4.43 -12.27 -1.65
C GLY A 103 5.89 -12.71 -1.39
N THR A 104 6.21 -13.90 -1.84
CA THR A 104 7.59 -14.37 -1.87
C THR A 104 8.40 -13.57 -2.90
N MET A 105 9.71 -13.49 -2.72
CA MET A 105 10.59 -12.82 -3.68
C MET A 105 10.50 -13.43 -5.10
N GLY A 106 10.03 -14.66 -5.22
CA GLY A 106 10.00 -15.39 -6.49
C GLY A 106 11.41 -15.88 -6.89
N ALA A 107 11.84 -15.51 -8.11
CA ALA A 107 13.13 -15.90 -8.67
C ALA A 107 14.12 -14.71 -8.71
N GLY A 108 15.21 -14.84 -9.48
CA GLY A 108 16.29 -13.84 -9.55
C GLY A 108 15.86 -12.43 -9.96
N HIS A 109 14.72 -12.28 -10.64
CA HIS A 109 14.14 -10.96 -10.97
C HIS A 109 13.38 -10.29 -9.81
N GLY A 110 13.15 -10.99 -8.69
CA GLY A 110 12.49 -10.42 -7.52
C GLY A 110 13.38 -9.42 -6.77
N HIS A 111 12.75 -8.54 -6.01
CA HIS A 111 13.39 -7.54 -5.16
C HIS A 111 13.12 -7.81 -3.68
N SER A 112 13.78 -7.04 -2.83
CA SER A 112 13.53 -7.03 -1.38
C SER A 112 12.40 -6.02 -1.08
N ASP A 113 11.20 -6.30 -1.57
CA ASP A 113 10.06 -5.39 -1.69
C ASP A 113 8.83 -5.82 -0.86
N LYS A 114 8.98 -6.74 0.10
CA LYS A 114 7.86 -7.13 0.96
C LYS A 114 7.28 -5.94 1.70
N LEU A 115 5.95 -5.93 1.78
CA LEU A 115 5.15 -4.86 2.37
C LEU A 115 5.23 -3.54 1.60
N HIS A 116 5.73 -3.57 0.35
CA HIS A 116 5.71 -2.42 -0.55
C HIS A 116 4.29 -2.01 -0.89
N ILE A 117 4.08 -0.71 -1.08
CA ILE A 117 2.84 -0.15 -1.61
C ILE A 117 3.09 0.75 -2.81
N ASP A 118 2.21 0.67 -3.81
CA ASP A 118 2.02 1.72 -4.82
C ASP A 118 0.72 2.47 -4.51
N LEU A 119 0.65 3.73 -4.87
CA LEU A 119 -0.54 4.55 -4.72
C LEU A 119 -0.78 5.39 -5.96
N VAL A 120 -1.96 5.24 -6.53
CA VAL A 120 -2.49 6.08 -7.61
C VAL A 120 -3.67 6.87 -7.08
N VAL A 121 -3.71 8.17 -7.34
CA VAL A 121 -4.80 9.06 -6.95
C VAL A 121 -5.33 9.76 -8.20
N ASN A 122 -6.63 9.72 -8.39
CA ASN A 122 -7.30 10.36 -9.55
C ASN A 122 -6.62 9.98 -10.88
N GLY A 123 -6.15 8.72 -11.00
CA GLY A 123 -5.54 8.16 -12.20
C GLY A 123 -4.06 8.49 -12.42
N GLU A 124 -3.40 9.19 -11.50
CA GLU A 124 -1.97 9.54 -11.58
C GLU A 124 -1.19 8.88 -10.44
N ASP A 125 -0.01 8.33 -10.73
CA ASP A 125 0.88 7.75 -9.73
C ASP A 125 1.30 8.82 -8.70
N VAL A 126 1.16 8.50 -7.42
CA VAL A 126 1.66 9.29 -6.28
C VAL A 126 2.86 8.61 -5.64
N LEU A 127 2.71 7.33 -5.29
CA LEU A 127 3.81 6.48 -4.84
C LEU A 127 4.03 5.40 -5.90
N MET A 128 5.29 5.14 -6.21
CA MET A 128 5.66 4.11 -7.18
C MET A 128 6.92 3.37 -6.75
N ASP A 129 7.12 2.19 -7.31
CA ASP A 129 8.34 1.43 -7.14
C ASP A 129 9.56 2.12 -7.79
N GLY A 130 10.74 1.87 -7.26
CA GLY A 130 11.99 2.34 -7.84
C GLY A 130 12.29 1.75 -9.22
N GLY A 131 11.72 0.59 -9.55
CA GLY A 131 12.02 -0.15 -10.78
C GLY A 131 13.34 -0.91 -10.71
N ARG A 132 13.92 -1.25 -11.85
CA ARG A 132 15.10 -2.13 -11.94
C ARG A 132 16.40 -1.46 -12.37
N TYR A 133 16.32 -0.41 -13.10
CA TYR A 133 17.43 0.33 -13.76
C TYR A 133 18.37 -0.55 -14.57
N THR A 134 19.15 -1.48 -13.94
CA THR A 134 20.21 -2.25 -14.61
C THR A 134 20.35 -3.66 -14.04
N TYR A 135 20.91 -4.56 -14.83
CA TYR A 135 21.31 -5.91 -14.40
C TYR A 135 22.80 -6.02 -14.05
N VAL A 136 23.57 -4.94 -14.24
CA VAL A 136 24.99 -4.93 -13.86
C VAL A 136 25.10 -4.95 -12.33
N SER A 137 25.72 -6.02 -11.80
CA SER A 137 25.90 -6.17 -10.35
C SER A 137 26.75 -5.05 -9.77
N GLY A 138 26.32 -4.51 -8.63
CA GLY A 138 27.01 -3.42 -7.94
C GLY A 138 26.06 -2.54 -7.14
N SER A 139 26.61 -1.52 -6.49
CA SER A 139 25.86 -0.63 -5.58
C SER A 139 24.63 0.00 -6.24
N LYS A 140 24.72 0.34 -7.52
CA LYS A 140 23.59 0.91 -8.27
C LYS A 140 22.44 -0.08 -8.42
N ARG A 141 22.73 -1.34 -8.79
CA ARG A 141 21.71 -2.40 -8.87
C ARG A 141 21.07 -2.64 -7.50
N PHE A 142 21.86 -2.69 -6.44
CA PHE A 142 21.35 -2.93 -5.10
C PHE A 142 20.49 -1.77 -4.60
N SER A 143 20.76 -0.52 -4.95
CA SER A 143 19.90 0.60 -4.56
C SER A 143 18.45 0.52 -5.08
N TYR A 144 18.21 -0.32 -6.12
CA TYR A 144 16.89 -0.62 -6.65
C TYR A 144 16.31 -1.94 -6.13
N LYS A 145 17.16 -2.90 -5.70
CA LYS A 145 16.73 -4.20 -5.18
C LYS A 145 16.55 -4.23 -3.67
N ASP A 146 17.23 -3.38 -2.93
CA ASP A 146 17.20 -3.34 -1.47
C ASP A 146 15.92 -2.65 -0.96
N PRO A 147 15.45 -2.96 0.26
CA PRO A 147 14.21 -2.43 0.79
C PRO A 147 14.10 -0.91 0.79
N SER A 148 15.23 -0.21 0.90
CA SER A 148 15.25 1.26 0.86
C SER A 148 14.91 1.85 -0.52
N GLY A 149 14.88 1.04 -1.57
CA GLY A 149 14.40 1.40 -2.91
C GLY A 149 12.90 1.24 -3.10
N HIS A 150 12.16 0.79 -2.08
CA HIS A 150 10.74 0.46 -2.13
C HIS A 150 9.94 1.19 -1.06
N ASN A 151 8.62 1.25 -1.21
CA ASN A 151 7.70 1.89 -0.25
C ASN A 151 7.39 0.95 0.93
N THR A 152 8.39 0.58 1.69
CA THR A 152 8.33 -0.43 2.75
C THR A 152 9.03 0.02 4.03
N ILE A 153 9.20 -0.93 4.98
CA ILE A 153 9.79 -0.69 6.29
C ILE A 153 11.14 -1.40 6.39
N THR A 154 12.14 -0.70 6.92
CA THR A 154 13.42 -1.30 7.32
C THR A 154 13.65 -1.21 8.82
N VAL A 155 14.53 -2.06 9.33
CA VAL A 155 15.01 -2.05 10.71
C VAL A 155 16.51 -1.77 10.69
N ASP A 156 16.95 -0.75 11.42
CA ASP A 156 18.35 -0.29 11.52
C ASP A 156 19.01 0.00 10.17
N ASP A 157 18.22 0.44 9.18
CA ASP A 157 18.64 0.63 7.78
C ASP A 157 19.22 -0.65 7.12
N LEU A 158 18.87 -1.84 7.61
CA LEU A 158 19.36 -3.12 7.10
C LEU A 158 18.37 -3.76 6.13
N PRO A 159 18.82 -4.56 5.15
CA PRO A 159 17.94 -5.31 4.26
C PRO A 159 17.38 -6.56 4.95
N PHE A 160 16.08 -6.84 4.78
CA PHE A 160 15.45 -8.07 5.25
C PHE A 160 15.67 -9.27 4.31
N THR A 161 15.91 -9.03 3.03
CA THR A 161 16.44 -9.99 2.05
C THR A 161 17.80 -9.49 1.64
N VAL A 162 18.82 -10.34 1.64
CA VAL A 162 20.21 -9.96 1.37
C VAL A 162 20.65 -10.54 0.04
N CYS A 163 20.77 -9.70 -0.98
CA CYS A 163 21.24 -10.07 -2.30
C CYS A 163 22.80 -10.09 -2.35
N LYS A 164 23.38 -11.11 -3.00
CA LYS A 164 24.83 -11.22 -3.24
C LYS A 164 25.23 -10.55 -4.55
N ASP A 165 24.37 -10.68 -5.53
CA ASP A 165 24.55 -10.09 -6.87
C ASP A 165 23.17 -9.79 -7.48
N SER A 166 23.10 -9.57 -8.78
CA SER A 166 21.86 -9.25 -9.48
C SER A 166 20.80 -10.36 -9.44
N TRP A 167 21.18 -11.61 -9.13
CA TRP A 167 20.36 -12.81 -9.33
C TRP A 167 20.23 -13.69 -8.08
N GLU A 168 21.24 -13.70 -7.24
CA GLU A 168 21.34 -14.58 -6.08
C GLU A 168 21.21 -13.81 -4.76
N CYS A 169 20.45 -14.35 -3.82
CA CYS A 169 20.33 -13.85 -2.46
C CYS A 169 20.83 -14.88 -1.45
N SER A 170 21.54 -14.42 -0.42
CA SER A 170 22.03 -15.25 0.68
C SER A 170 21.01 -15.43 1.80
N LYS A 171 20.04 -14.51 1.90
CA LYS A 171 18.96 -14.52 2.88
C LYS A 171 17.67 -14.09 2.19
N LEU A 172 16.60 -14.82 2.42
CA LEU A 172 15.26 -14.52 1.91
C LEU A 172 14.31 -14.29 3.07
N SER A 173 13.64 -13.15 3.09
CA SER A 173 12.52 -12.93 3.99
C SER A 173 11.34 -13.81 3.60
N GLN A 174 10.62 -14.33 4.59
CA GLN A 174 9.39 -15.12 4.39
C GLN A 174 8.16 -14.24 4.71
N PRO A 175 7.12 -14.26 3.85
CA PRO A 175 5.85 -13.62 4.15
C PRO A 175 5.09 -14.42 5.21
N VAL A 176 4.33 -13.73 6.05
CA VAL A 176 3.44 -14.35 7.04
C VAL A 176 2.20 -13.50 7.28
N LYS A 177 1.15 -14.12 7.83
CA LYS A 177 -0.05 -13.46 8.37
C LYS A 177 -0.76 -12.58 7.34
N GLU A 178 -0.98 -13.11 6.13
CA GLU A 178 -1.77 -12.43 5.11
C GLU A 178 -3.26 -12.52 5.44
N ASN A 179 -3.94 -11.37 5.41
CA ASN A 179 -5.38 -11.26 5.61
C ASN A 179 -5.95 -10.16 4.72
N PHE A 180 -7.16 -10.37 4.21
CA PHE A 180 -7.86 -9.40 3.38
C PHE A 180 -9.35 -9.43 3.68
N ARG A 181 -9.97 -8.25 3.75
CA ARG A 181 -11.42 -8.10 3.92
C ARG A 181 -11.94 -6.89 3.16
N CYS A 182 -13.04 -7.11 2.43
CA CYS A 182 -13.84 -6.06 1.81
C CYS A 182 -15.14 -5.90 2.55
N MET A 183 -15.44 -4.69 3.03
CA MET A 183 -16.71 -4.32 3.64
C MET A 183 -17.27 -3.07 2.95
N GLU A 184 -18.43 -2.60 3.37
CA GLU A 184 -19.10 -1.48 2.72
C GLU A 184 -18.40 -0.15 2.97
N LEU A 185 -18.06 0.15 4.21
CA LEU A 185 -17.42 1.39 4.62
C LEU A 185 -15.92 1.38 4.32
N ALA A 186 -15.25 0.29 4.63
CA ALA A 186 -13.81 0.17 4.53
C ALA A 186 -13.36 -1.20 4.03
N GLU A 187 -12.13 -1.26 3.57
CA GLU A 187 -11.44 -2.49 3.15
C GLU A 187 -10.12 -2.60 3.89
N PHE A 188 -9.62 -3.81 4.03
CA PHE A 188 -8.46 -4.10 4.86
C PHE A 188 -7.56 -5.13 4.22
N ALA A 189 -6.25 -4.90 4.34
CA ALA A 189 -5.24 -5.94 4.14
C ALA A 189 -4.21 -5.89 5.26
N GLN A 190 -3.68 -7.05 5.59
CA GLN A 190 -2.58 -7.20 6.54
C GLN A 190 -1.59 -8.21 6.00
N ALA A 191 -0.31 -7.91 6.14
CA ALA A 191 0.77 -8.84 5.84
C ALA A 191 1.96 -8.58 6.75
N GLY A 192 2.75 -9.62 7.00
CA GLY A 192 3.97 -9.55 7.80
C GLY A 192 5.14 -10.23 7.13
N GLN A 193 6.34 -10.04 7.69
CA GLN A 193 7.57 -10.65 7.20
C GLN A 193 8.54 -11.00 8.34
N LEU A 194 9.36 -12.03 8.13
CA LEU A 194 10.29 -12.60 9.11
C LEU A 194 11.77 -12.31 8.81
N GLY A 195 12.06 -11.40 7.91
CA GLY A 195 13.43 -11.17 7.45
C GLY A 195 14.37 -10.55 8.49
N TYR A 196 13.88 -10.11 9.64
CA TYR A 196 14.66 -9.52 10.73
C TYR A 196 14.68 -10.37 11.99
N MET A 197 14.28 -11.64 11.90
CA MET A 197 14.29 -12.53 13.07
C MET A 197 15.69 -12.90 13.57
N ASP A 198 16.72 -12.62 12.78
CA ASP A 198 18.14 -12.81 13.13
C ASP A 198 18.79 -11.59 13.81
N LEU A 199 18.10 -10.46 13.88
CA LEU A 199 18.56 -9.29 14.64
C LEU A 199 18.45 -9.53 16.15
N PRO A 200 19.18 -8.77 17.00
CA PRO A 200 19.02 -8.83 18.45
C PRO A 200 17.55 -8.73 18.86
N GLY A 201 17.10 -9.61 19.75
CA GLY A 201 15.71 -9.70 20.19
C GLY A 201 14.72 -10.25 19.15
N GLY A 202 15.16 -10.46 17.89
CA GLY A 202 14.29 -10.79 16.76
C GLY A 202 13.29 -9.68 16.47
N VAL A 203 13.06 -9.33 15.21
CA VAL A 203 12.03 -8.31 14.85
C VAL A 203 11.04 -8.92 13.88
N TYR A 204 9.78 -9.01 14.30
CA TYR A 204 8.65 -9.26 13.43
C TYR A 204 8.09 -7.94 12.93
N VAL A 205 7.94 -7.78 11.61
CA VAL A 205 7.38 -6.59 10.97
C VAL A 205 6.08 -6.95 10.31
N ASN A 206 5.04 -6.14 10.56
CA ASN A 206 3.70 -6.31 10.04
C ASN A 206 3.17 -4.97 9.51
N ARG A 207 2.47 -4.97 8.39
CA ARG A 207 1.78 -3.80 7.83
C ARG A 207 0.29 -4.09 7.74
N LYS A 208 -0.51 -3.19 8.30
CA LYS A 208 -1.96 -3.12 8.11
C LYS A 208 -2.28 -1.95 7.18
N VAL A 209 -3.13 -2.18 6.22
CA VAL A 209 -3.68 -1.15 5.32
C VAL A 209 -5.18 -1.12 5.52
N VAL A 210 -5.71 -0.01 5.96
CA VAL A 210 -7.16 0.26 6.05
C VAL A 210 -7.50 1.29 4.97
N TYR A 211 -8.33 0.91 4.03
CA TYR A 211 -8.85 1.79 2.99
C TYR A 211 -10.28 2.19 3.34
N ILE A 212 -10.47 3.42 3.80
CA ILE A 212 -11.79 4.02 4.06
C ILE A 212 -12.23 4.71 2.77
N LYS A 213 -13.27 4.15 2.16
CA LYS A 213 -13.70 4.56 0.83
C LYS A 213 -14.25 6.00 0.80
N PRO A 214 -13.99 6.75 -0.30
CA PRO A 214 -13.24 6.35 -1.50
C PRO A 214 -11.78 6.83 -1.53
N ASP A 215 -11.26 7.52 -0.50
CA ASP A 215 -10.07 8.35 -0.65
C ASP A 215 -9.21 8.54 0.62
N LEU A 216 -9.45 7.75 1.68
CA LEU A 216 -8.62 7.77 2.88
C LEU A 216 -7.95 6.42 3.09
N TYR A 217 -6.67 6.45 3.46
CA TYR A 217 -5.93 5.25 3.83
C TYR A 217 -5.27 5.44 5.20
N VAL A 218 -5.31 4.39 6.02
CA VAL A 218 -4.55 4.32 7.27
C VAL A 218 -3.58 3.15 7.16
N LEU A 219 -2.28 3.45 7.16
CA LEU A 219 -1.22 2.45 7.26
C LEU A 219 -0.83 2.34 8.72
N ALA A 220 -0.77 1.13 9.25
CA ALA A 220 -0.20 0.84 10.56
C ALA A 220 0.90 -0.21 10.41
N ASP A 221 2.15 0.24 10.49
CA ASP A 221 3.30 -0.64 10.53
C ASP A 221 3.62 -0.97 11.97
N GLU A 222 3.68 -2.25 12.28
CA GLU A 222 3.83 -2.80 13.62
C GLU A 222 5.12 -3.60 13.70
N MET A 223 5.96 -3.28 14.67
CA MET A 223 7.21 -3.97 14.93
C MET A 223 7.20 -4.56 16.34
N TYR A 224 7.47 -5.85 16.43
CA TYR A 224 7.51 -6.60 17.68
C TYR A 224 8.92 -7.16 17.88
N THR A 225 9.56 -6.83 18.98
CA THR A 225 10.95 -7.21 19.27
C THR A 225 11.19 -7.38 20.76
N GLY A 226 12.25 -8.08 21.12
CA GLY A 226 12.77 -8.17 22.48
C GLY A 226 13.92 -7.18 22.78
N ASP A 227 14.27 -6.31 21.83
CA ASP A 227 15.40 -5.37 21.96
C ASP A 227 15.07 -4.01 21.34
N ARG A 228 15.99 -3.06 21.44
CA ARG A 228 15.82 -1.71 20.93
C ARG A 228 16.36 -1.58 19.51
N HIS A 229 15.54 -1.01 18.60
CA HIS A 229 15.89 -0.77 17.21
C HIS A 229 15.46 0.63 16.73
N THR A 230 15.87 0.95 15.52
CA THR A 230 15.39 2.12 14.78
C THR A 230 14.65 1.64 13.54
N TYR A 231 13.44 2.12 13.36
CA TYR A 231 12.57 1.74 12.26
C TYR A 231 12.49 2.86 11.24
N GLN A 232 12.48 2.51 9.95
CA GLN A 232 12.37 3.45 8.86
C GLN A 232 11.23 3.03 7.93
N GLN A 233 10.35 3.97 7.61
CA GLN A 233 9.36 3.88 6.54
C GLN A 233 9.87 4.70 5.34
N TYR A 234 9.72 4.19 4.12
CA TYR A 234 10.07 4.90 2.89
C TYR A 234 8.85 5.12 2.04
N PHE A 235 8.78 6.32 1.42
CA PHE A 235 7.77 6.70 0.44
C PHE A 235 8.46 7.34 -0.75
N HIS A 236 8.49 6.63 -1.89
CA HIS A 236 9.08 7.07 -3.16
C HIS A 236 8.01 7.75 -3.99
N PHE A 237 8.09 9.07 -4.08
CA PHE A 237 7.10 9.85 -4.81
C PHE A 237 7.40 9.87 -6.30
N ASN A 238 6.33 9.87 -7.09
CA ASN A 238 6.40 10.13 -8.52
C ASN A 238 7.03 11.51 -8.78
N ASN A 239 7.98 11.58 -9.70
CA ASN A 239 8.70 12.81 -10.02
C ASN A 239 7.93 13.77 -10.94
N HIS A 240 6.73 13.40 -11.39
CA HIS A 240 5.86 14.30 -12.17
C HIS A 240 5.13 15.33 -11.30
N GLY A 241 5.17 15.20 -10.00
CA GLY A 241 4.60 16.14 -9.03
C GLY A 241 5.63 16.83 -8.16
N THR A 242 5.15 17.76 -7.36
CA THR A 242 5.94 18.47 -6.35
C THR A 242 5.68 17.87 -4.97
N VAL A 243 6.75 17.59 -4.24
CA VAL A 243 6.68 17.09 -2.86
C VAL A 243 7.14 18.17 -1.91
N THR A 244 6.31 18.49 -0.91
CA THR A 244 6.63 19.48 0.12
C THR A 244 6.39 18.90 1.51
N GLN A 245 7.14 19.40 2.48
CA GLN A 245 6.95 19.04 3.89
C GLN A 245 6.57 20.29 4.68
N ASN A 246 5.61 20.17 5.57
CA ASN A 246 5.23 21.28 6.47
C ASN A 246 6.38 21.62 7.42
N ALA A 247 6.49 22.89 7.80
CA ALA A 247 7.42 23.32 8.82
C ALA A 247 7.09 22.69 10.19
N PRO A 248 8.09 22.42 11.04
CA PRO A 248 7.85 21.93 12.39
C PRO A 248 6.91 22.85 13.18
N GLY A 249 5.83 22.27 13.72
CA GLY A 249 4.81 23.00 14.50
C GLY A 249 3.73 23.71 13.67
N GLU A 250 3.81 23.69 12.34
CA GLU A 250 2.76 24.24 11.47
C GLU A 250 1.49 23.38 11.47
N LYS A 251 1.64 22.08 11.52
CA LYS A 251 0.54 21.12 11.70
C LYS A 251 0.76 20.31 12.98
N LYS A 252 -0.32 19.74 13.53
CA LYS A 252 -0.27 18.86 14.71
C LYS A 252 0.68 17.68 14.53
N PHE A 253 0.72 17.12 13.31
CA PHE A 253 1.61 16.01 12.94
C PHE A 253 2.52 16.41 11.80
N PRO A 254 3.73 15.83 11.69
CA PRO A 254 4.52 15.97 10.48
C PRO A 254 3.71 15.52 9.27
N CYS A 255 3.76 16.30 8.20
CA CYS A 255 2.98 16.07 7.01
C CYS A 255 3.84 16.29 5.76
N VAL A 256 3.71 15.40 4.79
CA VAL A 256 4.29 15.53 3.47
C VAL A 256 3.15 15.57 2.44
N ALA A 257 3.20 16.54 1.56
CA ALA A 257 2.19 16.77 0.54
C ALA A 257 2.77 16.47 -0.85
N TYR A 258 2.05 15.70 -1.65
CA TYR A 258 2.28 15.52 -3.07
C TYR A 258 1.26 16.32 -3.87
N ARG A 259 1.72 17.04 -4.90
CA ARG A 259 0.88 17.80 -5.83
C ARG A 259 1.33 17.51 -7.25
N GLY A 260 0.59 16.66 -7.94
CA GLY A 260 0.76 16.30 -9.33
C GLY A 260 -0.12 17.12 -10.26
N LYS A 261 -0.26 16.66 -11.50
CA LYS A 261 -1.11 17.29 -12.51
C LYS A 261 -2.60 17.02 -12.23
N MET A 262 -2.95 15.80 -11.81
CA MET A 262 -4.31 15.36 -11.51
C MET A 262 -4.42 14.82 -10.08
N ALA A 263 -3.32 14.28 -9.52
CA ALA A 263 -3.27 13.71 -8.21
C ALA A 263 -2.81 14.71 -7.15
N GLU A 264 -3.48 14.68 -6.02
CA GLU A 264 -3.03 15.37 -4.80
C GLU A 264 -3.18 14.39 -3.63
N ALA A 265 -2.17 14.34 -2.75
CA ALA A 265 -2.23 13.51 -1.56
C ALA A 265 -1.44 14.14 -0.40
N ASP A 266 -1.97 14.04 0.81
CA ASP A 266 -1.30 14.47 2.05
C ASP A 266 -1.04 13.25 2.94
N PHE A 267 0.20 13.12 3.41
CA PHE A 267 0.67 12.02 4.26
C PHE A 267 0.92 12.58 5.67
N TYR A 268 0.12 12.17 6.64
CA TYR A 268 0.23 12.58 8.03
C TYR A 268 0.85 11.46 8.87
N PHE A 269 2.00 11.72 9.51
CA PHE A 269 2.69 10.75 10.37
C PHE A 269 2.24 10.95 11.81
N VAL A 270 1.26 10.16 12.25
CA VAL A 270 0.54 10.42 13.51
C VAL A 270 1.14 9.75 14.74
N SER A 271 2.13 8.87 14.58
CA SER A 271 2.85 8.27 15.71
C SER A 271 3.73 9.29 16.43
N ALA A 272 3.89 9.11 17.72
CA ALA A 272 4.80 9.95 18.52
C ALA A 272 6.28 9.69 18.15
N GLN A 273 7.13 10.71 18.35
CA GLN A 273 8.59 10.63 18.17
C GLN A 273 9.05 10.25 16.74
N VAL A 274 8.23 10.51 15.73
CA VAL A 274 8.62 10.32 14.34
C VAL A 274 9.39 11.53 13.82
N LYS A 275 10.39 11.27 12.96
CA LYS A 275 11.11 12.26 12.18
C LYS A 275 10.92 11.94 10.71
N ALA A 276 10.26 12.83 9.97
CA ALA A 276 10.13 12.74 8.53
C ALA A 276 11.18 13.64 7.85
N GLU A 277 11.85 13.13 6.82
CA GLU A 277 12.87 13.85 6.06
C GLU A 277 12.69 13.58 4.56
N LEU A 278 12.66 14.64 3.76
CA LEU A 278 12.70 14.52 2.32
C LEU A 278 14.16 14.34 1.85
N LYS A 279 14.37 13.37 1.00
CA LYS A 279 15.67 13.02 0.41
C LYS A 279 15.55 12.92 -1.10
N ARG A 280 16.67 13.14 -1.77
CA ARG A 280 16.80 12.83 -3.19
C ARG A 280 16.91 11.33 -3.35
N GLY A 281 16.10 10.78 -4.23
CA GLY A 281 16.09 9.38 -4.64
C GLY A 281 16.12 9.27 -6.16
N HIS A 282 15.91 8.05 -6.65
CA HIS A 282 15.90 7.72 -8.07
C HIS A 282 14.82 6.70 -8.37
N ILE A 283 14.23 6.80 -9.56
CA ILE A 283 13.34 5.81 -10.16
C ILE A 283 13.81 5.47 -11.56
N ALA A 284 13.48 4.28 -12.00
CA ALA A 284 13.79 3.79 -13.35
C ALA A 284 12.56 3.10 -13.94
N ARG A 285 11.73 3.86 -14.63
CA ARG A 285 10.55 3.31 -15.31
C ARG A 285 10.91 2.33 -16.42
N HIS A 286 12.10 2.49 -16.99
CA HIS A 286 12.60 1.64 -18.06
C HIS A 286 14.06 1.27 -17.83
N TYR A 287 14.45 0.15 -18.43
CA TYR A 287 15.82 -0.33 -18.37
C TYR A 287 16.84 0.73 -18.82
N ASN A 288 17.87 0.98 -17.99
CA ASN A 288 18.92 1.99 -18.18
C ASN A 288 18.43 3.44 -18.28
N VAL A 289 17.21 3.74 -17.94
CA VAL A 289 16.70 5.12 -17.87
C VAL A 289 16.46 5.46 -16.41
N GLU A 290 17.25 6.35 -15.86
CA GLU A 290 17.16 6.79 -14.47
C GLU A 290 16.68 8.23 -14.39
N GLU A 291 15.75 8.48 -13.51
CA GLU A 291 15.19 9.80 -13.21
C GLU A 291 15.32 10.09 -11.72
N GLU A 292 15.48 11.36 -11.37
CA GLU A 292 15.46 11.78 -9.96
C GLU A 292 14.04 11.83 -9.44
N ASN A 293 13.86 11.43 -8.19
CA ASN A 293 12.60 11.60 -7.47
C ASN A 293 12.84 12.10 -6.05
N THR A 294 11.75 12.36 -5.33
CA THR A 294 11.78 12.68 -3.90
C THR A 294 11.36 11.47 -3.10
N VAL A 295 12.12 11.14 -2.07
CA VAL A 295 11.83 10.07 -1.10
C VAL A 295 11.60 10.69 0.27
N CYS A 296 10.48 10.37 0.90
CA CYS A 296 10.29 10.65 2.32
C CYS A 296 10.75 9.46 3.13
N LYS A 297 11.72 9.68 4.03
CA LYS A 297 12.15 8.72 5.03
C LYS A 297 11.58 9.12 6.38
N VAL A 298 10.74 8.28 6.95
CA VAL A 298 10.20 8.45 8.31
C VAL A 298 10.95 7.54 9.26
N THR A 299 11.50 8.10 10.33
CA THR A 299 12.34 7.35 11.28
C THR A 299 11.74 7.43 12.68
N LYS A 300 11.72 6.30 13.39
CA LYS A 300 11.31 6.20 14.80
C LYS A 300 12.17 5.19 15.55
N PRO A 301 12.79 5.54 16.68
CA PRO A 301 13.36 4.57 17.60
C PRO A 301 12.24 3.86 18.37
N GLY A 302 12.44 2.60 18.72
CA GLY A 302 11.47 1.84 19.50
C GLY A 302 12.13 0.71 20.30
N ASP A 303 11.36 0.19 21.26
CA ASP A 303 11.73 -0.89 22.16
C ASP A 303 10.47 -1.72 22.46
N GLY A 304 10.58 -3.02 22.42
CA GLY A 304 9.42 -3.91 22.54
C GLY A 304 8.46 -3.78 21.35
N PHE A 305 7.24 -3.33 21.60
CA PHE A 305 6.28 -3.00 20.54
C PHE A 305 6.45 -1.54 20.06
N THR A 306 6.43 -1.35 18.76
CA THR A 306 6.46 -0.01 18.15
C THR A 306 5.51 0.03 16.96
N SER A 307 4.70 1.09 16.87
CA SER A 307 3.84 1.38 15.70
C SER A 307 4.33 2.61 14.94
N LEU A 308 4.20 2.58 13.63
CA LEU A 308 4.27 3.73 12.72
C LEU A 308 2.93 3.84 12.01
N ILE A 309 2.14 4.85 12.40
CA ILE A 309 0.82 5.08 11.80
C ILE A 309 0.89 6.27 10.85
N THR A 310 0.50 6.06 9.60
CA THR A 310 0.40 7.08 8.56
C THR A 310 -1.02 7.17 8.05
N VAL A 311 -1.61 8.36 8.08
CA VAL A 311 -2.89 8.64 7.43
C VAL A 311 -2.60 9.30 6.09
N ILE A 312 -3.16 8.76 5.02
CA ILE A 312 -3.05 9.32 3.66
C ILE A 312 -4.41 9.83 3.25
N ASP A 313 -4.50 11.13 2.98
CA ASP A 313 -5.66 11.78 2.40
C ASP A 313 -5.42 11.97 0.90
N ALA A 314 -6.15 11.21 0.08
CA ALA A 314 -6.10 11.30 -1.38
C ALA A 314 -7.10 12.34 -1.95
N HIS A 315 -7.64 13.22 -1.10
CA HIS A 315 -8.50 14.33 -1.48
C HIS A 315 -8.26 15.57 -0.59
N PRO A 316 -7.05 16.14 -0.58
CA PRO A 316 -6.67 17.20 0.37
C PRO A 316 -7.33 18.56 0.11
N GLY A 317 -8.18 18.68 -0.91
CA GLY A 317 -8.97 19.92 -1.18
C GLY A 317 -10.08 20.17 -0.16
N ARG A 318 -10.34 19.23 0.77
CA ARG A 318 -11.31 19.37 1.87
C ARG A 318 -10.61 19.58 3.21
N PRO A 319 -11.28 20.19 4.20
CA PRO A 319 -10.74 20.25 5.57
C PRO A 319 -10.55 18.83 6.12
N LEU A 320 -9.37 18.56 6.66
CA LEU A 320 -9.06 17.31 7.37
C LEU A 320 -8.51 17.64 8.77
N SER A 321 -9.03 16.93 9.78
CA SER A 321 -8.42 16.89 11.11
C SER A 321 -8.21 15.46 11.58
N ILE A 322 -7.11 15.22 12.29
CA ILE A 322 -6.76 13.93 12.86
C ILE A 322 -6.52 14.11 14.36
N GLU A 323 -7.15 13.26 15.16
CA GLU A 323 -6.97 13.21 16.60
C GLU A 323 -6.67 11.77 17.04
N LYS A 324 -5.68 11.58 17.92
CA LYS A 324 -5.47 10.32 18.63
C LYS A 324 -6.45 10.25 19.79
N LEU A 325 -7.12 9.13 19.93
CA LEU A 325 -8.09 8.85 20.97
C LEU A 325 -7.57 7.76 21.91
N PRO A 326 -7.90 7.79 23.20
CA PRO A 326 -7.69 6.66 24.08
C PRO A 326 -8.61 5.50 23.65
N VAL A 327 -8.10 4.29 23.76
CA VAL A 327 -8.87 3.04 23.62
C VAL A 327 -9.04 2.43 24.99
N ARG A 328 -10.25 2.04 25.35
CA ARG A 328 -10.53 1.41 26.65
C ARG A 328 -11.29 0.10 26.54
N SER A 329 -11.25 -0.68 27.60
CA SER A 329 -12.15 -1.80 27.84
C SER A 329 -13.54 -1.23 28.18
N ALA A 330 -14.56 -1.57 27.40
CA ALA A 330 -15.93 -1.13 27.66
C ALA A 330 -16.48 -1.71 28.98
N LEU A 331 -16.07 -2.92 29.35
CA LEU A 331 -16.49 -3.56 30.61
C LEU A 331 -15.76 -3.01 31.84
N LYS A 332 -14.41 -2.93 31.76
CA LYS A 332 -13.58 -2.55 32.89
C LYS A 332 -13.45 -1.04 33.05
N GLN A 333 -13.78 -0.27 32.01
CA GLN A 333 -13.63 1.19 31.94
C GLN A 333 -12.18 1.65 32.23
N THR A 334 -11.20 0.86 31.78
CA THR A 334 -9.77 1.14 31.91
C THR A 334 -9.17 1.33 30.52
N ASP A 335 -8.30 2.31 30.39
CA ASP A 335 -7.61 2.58 29.15
C ASP A 335 -6.54 1.51 28.88
N TYR A 336 -6.43 1.11 27.62
CA TYR A 336 -5.30 0.32 27.14
C TYR A 336 -4.10 1.20 26.81
N PRO A 337 -2.87 0.77 27.08
CA PRO A 337 -1.69 1.49 26.61
C PRO A 337 -1.63 1.48 25.07
N GLU A 338 -1.03 2.51 24.48
CA GLU A 338 -0.86 2.60 23.00
C GLU A 338 -0.12 1.40 22.40
N THR A 339 0.70 0.70 23.19
CA THR A 339 1.35 -0.55 22.77
C THR A 339 0.38 -1.74 22.60
N MET A 340 -0.82 -1.62 23.11
CA MET A 340 -1.87 -2.64 22.97
C MET A 340 -2.96 -2.24 21.99
N ALA A 341 -3.39 -0.96 22.03
CA ALA A 341 -4.41 -0.45 21.12
C ALA A 341 -4.27 1.06 20.92
N GLU A 342 -4.51 1.51 19.71
CA GLU A 342 -4.54 2.91 19.31
C GLU A 342 -5.85 3.21 18.58
N ALA A 343 -6.35 4.44 18.68
CA ALA A 343 -7.47 4.88 17.89
C ALA A 343 -7.25 6.27 17.30
N LEU A 344 -7.82 6.50 16.13
CA LEU A 344 -7.82 7.77 15.44
C LEU A 344 -9.24 8.24 15.19
N LYS A 345 -9.48 9.50 15.42
CA LYS A 345 -10.63 10.24 14.90
C LYS A 345 -10.17 11.02 13.69
N ILE A 346 -10.80 10.78 12.56
CA ILE A 346 -10.50 11.44 11.28
C ILE A 346 -11.75 12.18 10.84
N THR A 347 -11.70 13.50 10.80
CA THR A 347 -12.83 14.32 10.34
C THR A 347 -12.49 14.91 8.98
N THR A 348 -13.33 14.68 7.99
CA THR A 348 -13.18 15.17 6.63
C THR A 348 -14.46 15.87 6.17
N GLY A 349 -14.46 17.21 6.10
CA GLY A 349 -15.68 17.93 5.79
C GLY A 349 -16.80 17.61 6.78
N GLU A 350 -17.88 16.98 6.32
CA GLU A 350 -19.03 16.60 7.15
C GLU A 350 -18.96 15.18 7.73
N LYS A 351 -17.91 14.39 7.38
CA LYS A 351 -17.74 13.01 7.82
C LYS A 351 -16.77 12.90 8.99
N GLU A 352 -17.11 12.04 9.93
CA GLU A 352 -16.28 11.72 11.07
C GLU A 352 -16.10 10.21 11.20
N TYR A 353 -14.85 9.76 11.12
CA TYR A 353 -14.50 8.35 11.26
C TYR A 353 -13.74 8.10 12.56
N VAL A 354 -14.02 6.97 13.21
CA VAL A 354 -13.21 6.44 14.30
C VAL A 354 -12.60 5.13 13.84
N VAL A 355 -11.26 5.07 13.85
CA VAL A 355 -10.49 3.88 13.46
C VAL A 355 -9.83 3.34 14.71
N ILE A 356 -10.16 2.11 15.11
CA ILE A 356 -9.55 1.40 16.24
C ILE A 356 -8.60 0.33 15.69
N LEU A 357 -7.36 0.33 16.18
CA LEU A 357 -6.28 -0.57 15.82
C LEU A 357 -5.78 -1.27 17.09
N CYS A 358 -6.10 -2.56 17.26
CA CYS A 358 -5.52 -3.37 18.31
C CYS A 358 -4.27 -4.07 17.79
N HIS A 359 -3.17 -3.92 18.51
CA HIS A 359 -1.86 -4.48 18.16
C HIS A 359 -1.62 -5.83 18.81
N GLN A 360 -2.36 -6.10 19.88
CA GLN A 360 -2.34 -7.37 20.62
C GLN A 360 -3.78 -7.82 20.86
N GLU A 361 -3.97 -9.06 21.24
CA GLU A 361 -5.30 -9.53 21.67
C GLU A 361 -5.73 -8.82 22.96
N VAL A 362 -6.55 -7.81 22.84
CA VAL A 362 -7.14 -7.06 23.95
C VAL A 362 -8.61 -7.40 24.15
N ASN A 363 -9.22 -7.99 23.13
CA ASN A 363 -10.63 -8.32 23.11
C ASN A 363 -10.90 -9.65 23.80
N SER A 364 -12.08 -9.78 24.38
CA SER A 364 -12.69 -11.05 24.70
C SER A 364 -14.15 -11.03 24.26
N PRO A 365 -14.83 -12.17 24.11
CA PRO A 365 -16.24 -12.20 23.73
C PRO A 365 -17.17 -11.41 24.69
N THR A 366 -16.66 -11.08 25.88
CA THR A 366 -17.40 -10.38 26.93
C THR A 366 -16.91 -8.96 27.20
N ASP A 367 -15.87 -8.48 26.50
CA ASP A 367 -15.31 -7.17 26.68
C ASP A 367 -15.01 -6.52 25.33
N LEU A 368 -15.70 -5.43 25.03
CA LEU A 368 -15.53 -4.68 23.80
C LEU A 368 -14.43 -3.62 23.96
N VAL A 369 -13.80 -3.26 22.87
CA VAL A 369 -12.98 -2.04 22.80
C VAL A 369 -13.87 -0.84 22.54
N GLU A 370 -13.55 0.29 23.17
CA GLU A 370 -14.27 1.55 23.06
C GLU A 370 -13.32 2.69 22.75
N ALA A 371 -13.69 3.56 21.81
CA ALA A 371 -13.07 4.85 21.57
C ALA A 371 -14.13 5.85 21.13
N ASP A 372 -14.17 7.05 21.72
CA ASP A 372 -15.09 8.16 21.40
C ASP A 372 -16.57 7.74 21.32
N GLY A 373 -17.00 6.85 22.23
CA GLY A 373 -18.36 6.32 22.28
C GLY A 373 -18.68 5.21 21.24
N CYS A 374 -17.71 4.87 20.39
CA CYS A 374 -17.82 3.75 19.45
C CYS A 374 -17.31 2.48 20.12
N MET A 375 -18.13 1.41 20.13
CA MET A 375 -17.78 0.15 20.76
C MET A 375 -17.87 -0.99 19.76
N GLY A 376 -16.89 -1.90 19.81
CA GLY A 376 -16.88 -3.07 18.92
C GLY A 376 -16.01 -4.20 19.45
N TYR A 377 -16.17 -5.36 18.82
CA TYR A 377 -15.30 -6.53 19.00
C TYR A 377 -14.46 -6.73 17.75
N GLY A 378 -13.15 -6.69 17.86
CA GLY A 378 -12.24 -6.90 16.73
C GLY A 378 -10.91 -6.20 16.93
N ASN A 379 -9.94 -6.54 16.08
CA ASN A 379 -8.60 -5.97 16.11
C ASN A 379 -8.44 -4.75 15.20
N VAL A 380 -9.27 -4.62 14.16
CA VAL A 380 -9.35 -3.44 13.30
C VAL A 380 -10.82 -3.12 13.06
N ILE A 381 -11.25 -1.95 13.51
CA ILE A 381 -12.64 -1.52 13.40
C ILE A 381 -12.67 -0.09 12.88
N VAL A 382 -13.55 0.18 11.92
CA VAL A 382 -13.80 1.52 11.39
C VAL A 382 -15.26 1.86 11.62
N PHE A 383 -15.52 3.02 12.21
CA PHE A 383 -16.85 3.58 12.39
C PHE A 383 -17.02 4.85 11.57
N ASP A 384 -18.16 5.03 10.93
CA ASP A 384 -18.66 6.30 10.40
C ASP A 384 -19.67 6.85 11.40
N LYS A 385 -19.39 8.01 11.98
CA LYS A 385 -20.24 8.72 12.94
C LYS A 385 -21.11 9.74 12.20
N ALA A 386 -21.93 9.28 11.24
CA ALA A 386 -22.95 10.14 10.66
C ALA A 386 -23.99 10.55 11.71
N GLU A 387 -24.61 11.75 11.55
CA GLU A 387 -25.38 12.46 12.60
C GLU A 387 -26.42 11.62 13.35
N ASP A 388 -27.06 10.63 12.73
CA ASP A 388 -28.13 9.85 13.34
C ASP A 388 -27.90 8.32 13.38
N VAL A 389 -26.87 7.81 12.71
CA VAL A 389 -26.62 6.36 12.60
C VAL A 389 -25.12 6.07 12.68
N LEU A 390 -24.74 5.30 13.70
CA LEU A 390 -23.40 4.75 13.79
C LEU A 390 -23.30 3.50 12.90
N VAL A 391 -22.49 3.56 11.87
CA VAL A 391 -22.14 2.41 11.03
C VAL A 391 -20.74 1.95 11.35
N GLY A 392 -20.50 0.67 11.49
CA GLY A 392 -19.18 0.15 11.80
C GLY A 392 -18.86 -1.13 11.06
N ASP A 393 -17.66 -1.19 10.48
CA ASP A 393 -17.10 -2.38 9.85
C ASP A 393 -16.00 -2.98 10.75
N VAL A 394 -16.14 -4.26 11.11
CA VAL A 394 -15.10 -5.06 11.76
C VAL A 394 -14.27 -5.71 10.66
N LEU A 395 -13.03 -5.24 10.50
CA LEU A 395 -12.17 -5.63 9.41
C LEU A 395 -11.23 -6.79 9.76
N ASN A 396 -10.90 -6.91 11.04
CA ASN A 396 -10.07 -8.01 11.56
C ASN A 396 -10.49 -8.34 13.01
N TRP A 397 -10.54 -9.62 13.34
CA TRP A 397 -10.82 -10.13 14.70
C TRP A 397 -9.91 -11.29 15.08
#